data_6d5b08ca0bf1472e02ae71897c20465c
#
_entry.id   6d5b08ca0bf1472e02ae71897c20465c
#
_cell.length_a   1.000
_cell.length_b   1.000
_cell.length_c   1.000
_cell.angle_alpha   90.00
_cell.angle_beta   90.00
_cell.angle_gamma   90.00
#
_symmetry.space_group_name_H-M   'P 1'
#
loop_
_entity.id
_entity.type
_entity.pdbx_description
1 polymer ?
#
loop_
_entity_poly.entity_id
_entity_poly.type
_entity_poly.pdbx_seq_one_letter_code
_entity_poly.pdbx_strand_id
1 'polypeptide(L)'
;MNNLTNYHSHCDFCDGHAPMELFVREAVKEGFSSYGVSSHAPFPVQNGCNMQKEKMTAYLEEFRRLKQLYSSEIDLYIGLEIDFLDDSFNPSIDYFQSLPLDYRIGSVHYIVRPMVRLSIQMDHRNDFGTMWICISMEMLKR
;
A
#
# COMPACT_ATOMS: atom_id res chain seq x y z
N MET A 1 7.66 -11.18 -26.41
CA MET A 1 6.56 -11.12 -25.45
C MET A 1 6.78 -9.91 -24.57
N ASN A 2 5.79 -9.02 -24.45
CA ASN A 2 5.89 -7.90 -23.52
C ASN A 2 5.73 -8.46 -22.10
N ASN A 3 6.76 -8.29 -21.27
CA ASN A 3 6.72 -8.71 -19.88
C ASN A 3 6.10 -7.57 -19.04
N LEU A 4 4.76 -7.46 -19.06
CA LEU A 4 4.03 -6.45 -18.28
C LEU A 4 4.00 -6.87 -16.81
N THR A 5 4.39 -5.94 -15.95
CA THR A 5 4.37 -6.13 -14.50
C THR A 5 3.91 -4.83 -13.81
N ASN A 6 3.19 -4.95 -12.71
CA ASN A 6 2.85 -3.84 -11.82
C ASN A 6 2.83 -4.37 -10.38
N TYR A 7 3.48 -3.69 -9.46
CA TYR A 7 3.54 -4.06 -8.04
C TYR A 7 3.00 -2.96 -7.10
N HIS A 8 2.37 -1.93 -7.66
CA HIS A 8 1.77 -0.86 -6.86
C HIS A 8 0.32 -0.64 -7.31
N SER A 9 -0.61 -1.26 -6.59
CA SER A 9 -2.04 -1.11 -6.84
C SER A 9 -2.84 -1.19 -5.56
N HIS A 10 -3.94 -0.45 -5.54
CA HIS A 10 -4.86 -0.31 -4.41
C HIS A 10 -6.22 -0.90 -4.75
N CYS A 11 -6.92 -1.42 -3.74
CA CYS A 11 -8.26 -1.97 -3.89
C CYS A 11 -9.17 -1.48 -2.75
N ASP A 12 -10.40 -1.94 -2.71
CA ASP A 12 -11.45 -1.52 -1.75
C ASP A 12 -11.17 -1.87 -0.28
N PHE A 13 -10.06 -2.51 0.01
CA PHE A 13 -9.56 -2.66 1.39
C PHE A 13 -8.99 -1.35 1.94
N CYS A 14 -8.55 -0.44 1.07
CA CYS A 14 -8.14 0.92 1.42
C CYS A 14 -8.92 1.94 0.58
N ASP A 15 -8.28 2.86 -0.10
CA ASP A 15 -8.91 3.91 -0.92
C ASP A 15 -9.12 3.54 -2.40
N GLY A 16 -8.77 2.34 -2.80
CA GLY A 16 -9.07 1.83 -4.14
C GLY A 16 -10.58 1.67 -4.37
N HIS A 17 -11.03 1.87 -5.61
CA HIS A 17 -12.46 1.98 -5.94
C HIS A 17 -13.09 0.66 -6.42
N ALA A 18 -12.36 -0.46 -6.38
CA ALA A 18 -12.86 -1.74 -6.86
C ALA A 18 -12.33 -2.92 -6.03
N PRO A 19 -13.04 -4.06 -6.02
CA PRO A 19 -12.55 -5.29 -5.40
C PRO A 19 -11.21 -5.74 -5.96
N MET A 20 -10.38 -6.36 -5.11
CA MET A 20 -9.06 -6.88 -5.48
C MET A 20 -9.14 -7.79 -6.71
N GLU A 21 -10.15 -8.66 -6.78
CA GLU A 21 -10.33 -9.60 -7.90
C GLU A 21 -10.51 -8.89 -9.24
N LEU A 22 -11.15 -7.72 -9.27
CA LEU A 22 -11.34 -7.00 -10.52
C LEU A 22 -9.99 -6.55 -11.12
N PHE A 23 -9.07 -6.07 -10.29
CA PHE A 23 -7.73 -5.69 -10.73
C PHE A 23 -6.93 -6.88 -11.24
N VAL A 24 -6.97 -8.01 -10.54
CA VAL A 24 -6.31 -9.25 -10.96
C VAL A 24 -6.85 -9.73 -12.30
N ARG A 25 -8.17 -9.76 -12.47
CA ARG A 25 -8.82 -10.19 -13.71
C ARG A 25 -8.46 -9.29 -14.89
N GLU A 26 -8.44 -7.98 -14.69
CA GLU A 26 -8.03 -7.06 -15.75
C GLU A 26 -6.53 -7.19 -16.06
N ALA A 27 -5.67 -7.43 -15.07
CA ALA A 27 -4.25 -7.71 -15.30
C ALA A 27 -4.04 -8.98 -16.15
N VAL A 28 -4.78 -10.05 -15.89
CA VAL A 28 -4.76 -11.27 -16.73
C VAL A 28 -5.18 -10.94 -18.16
N LYS A 29 -6.30 -10.24 -18.32
CA LYS A 29 -6.86 -9.87 -19.63
C LYS A 29 -5.88 -9.00 -20.45
N GLU A 30 -5.18 -8.07 -19.81
CA GLU A 30 -4.17 -7.21 -20.43
C GLU A 30 -2.82 -7.93 -20.66
N GLY A 31 -2.69 -9.18 -20.26
CA GLY A 31 -1.50 -10.01 -20.50
C GLY A 31 -0.33 -9.72 -19.58
N PHE A 32 -0.59 -9.30 -18.34
CA PHE A 32 0.45 -9.18 -17.34
C PHE A 32 1.02 -10.56 -17.00
N SER A 33 2.34 -10.65 -16.90
CA SER A 33 3.02 -11.87 -16.43
C SER A 33 3.03 -11.97 -14.90
N SER A 34 3.04 -10.82 -14.23
CA SER A 34 2.95 -10.76 -12.77
C SER A 34 2.27 -9.47 -12.30
N TYR A 35 1.57 -9.56 -11.17
CA TYR A 35 0.84 -8.44 -10.60
C TYR A 35 0.92 -8.45 -9.07
N GLY A 36 1.13 -7.28 -8.48
CA GLY A 36 1.19 -7.09 -7.05
C GLY A 36 0.07 -6.18 -6.55
N VAL A 37 -0.55 -6.56 -5.43
CA VAL A 37 -1.50 -5.71 -4.71
C VAL A 37 -0.81 -5.17 -3.47
N SER A 38 -0.84 -3.84 -3.29
CA SER A 38 -0.13 -3.14 -2.20
C SER A 38 -0.98 -2.02 -1.60
N SER A 39 -2.17 -2.37 -1.11
CA SER A 39 -3.07 -1.41 -0.46
C SER A 39 -2.36 -0.64 0.66
N HIS A 40 -2.82 0.59 0.96
CA HIS A 40 -2.34 1.34 2.10
C HIS A 40 -2.47 0.56 3.40
N ALA A 41 -1.39 0.43 4.14
CA ALA A 41 -1.35 -0.24 5.43
C ALA A 41 -2.24 0.49 6.46
N PRO A 42 -2.68 -0.21 7.52
CA PRO A 42 -3.28 0.47 8.66
C PRO A 42 -2.36 1.56 9.22
N PHE A 43 -2.92 2.73 9.49
CA PHE A 43 -2.21 3.89 10.02
C PHE A 43 -2.71 4.22 11.43
N PRO A 44 -1.89 4.80 12.33
CA PRO A 44 -2.30 5.10 13.70
C PRO A 44 -3.51 6.04 13.82
N VAL A 45 -3.68 6.92 12.84
CA VAL A 45 -4.80 7.86 12.78
C VAL A 45 -5.65 7.53 11.54
N GLN A 46 -6.93 7.25 11.75
CA GLN A 46 -7.88 6.99 10.66
C GLN A 46 -8.05 8.24 9.79
N ASN A 47 -7.79 8.11 8.49
CA ASN A 47 -7.80 9.22 7.54
C ASN A 47 -8.64 8.96 6.27
N GLY A 48 -9.33 7.82 6.21
CA GLY A 48 -10.17 7.44 5.08
C GLY A 48 -9.43 6.84 3.88
N CYS A 49 -8.11 6.95 3.80
CA CYS A 49 -7.30 6.36 2.73
C CYS A 49 -6.71 5.01 3.16
N ASN A 50 -6.31 4.90 4.41
CA ASN A 50 -5.64 3.70 4.92
C ASN A 50 -6.62 2.56 5.24
N MET A 51 -6.14 1.33 5.08
CA MET A 51 -6.86 0.14 5.50
C MET A 51 -7.17 0.19 6.99
N GLN A 52 -8.37 -0.24 7.39
CA GLN A 52 -8.68 -0.48 8.79
C GLN A 52 -7.92 -1.72 9.28
N LYS A 53 -7.35 -1.66 10.49
CA LYS A 53 -6.55 -2.77 11.04
C LYS A 53 -7.30 -4.10 11.09
N GLU A 54 -8.58 -4.04 11.34
CA GLU A 54 -9.50 -5.19 11.40
C GLU A 54 -9.68 -5.88 10.05
N LYS A 55 -9.46 -5.17 8.95
CA LYS A 55 -9.54 -5.71 7.59
C LYS A 55 -8.29 -6.49 7.15
N MET A 56 -7.17 -6.40 7.89
CA MET A 56 -5.91 -7.02 7.48
C MET A 56 -6.04 -8.52 7.23
N THR A 57 -6.72 -9.26 8.10
CA THR A 57 -6.93 -10.70 7.92
C THR A 57 -7.70 -10.99 6.64
N ALA A 58 -8.81 -10.28 6.41
CA ALA A 58 -9.62 -10.45 5.21
C ALA A 58 -8.84 -10.10 3.93
N TYR A 59 -8.00 -9.06 3.96
CA TYR A 59 -7.10 -8.69 2.86
C TYR A 59 -6.15 -9.83 2.49
N LEU A 60 -5.50 -10.44 3.47
CA LEU A 60 -4.58 -11.56 3.28
C LEU A 60 -5.31 -12.83 2.80
N GLU A 61 -6.51 -13.10 3.30
CA GLU A 61 -7.32 -14.24 2.91
C GLU A 61 -7.83 -14.12 1.47
N GLU A 62 -8.33 -12.95 1.10
CA GLU A 62 -8.79 -12.69 -0.27
C GLU A 62 -7.64 -12.81 -1.26
N PHE A 63 -6.46 -12.27 -0.94
CA PHE A 63 -5.29 -12.45 -1.79
C PHE A 63 -4.92 -13.94 -1.97
N ARG A 64 -4.90 -14.73 -0.90
CA ARG A 64 -4.60 -16.18 -1.00
C ARG A 64 -5.60 -16.90 -1.91
N ARG A 65 -6.88 -16.56 -1.77
CA ARG A 65 -7.94 -17.10 -2.64
C ARG A 65 -7.65 -16.80 -4.11
N LEU A 66 -7.34 -15.54 -4.43
CA LEU A 66 -7.04 -15.10 -5.80
C LEU A 66 -5.75 -15.71 -6.33
N LYS A 67 -4.70 -15.78 -5.52
CA LYS A 67 -3.43 -16.42 -5.90
C LYS A 67 -3.63 -17.89 -6.30
N GLN A 68 -4.51 -18.60 -5.60
CA GLN A 68 -4.87 -19.97 -5.95
C GLN A 68 -5.73 -20.03 -7.23
N LEU A 69 -6.74 -19.15 -7.33
CA LEU A 69 -7.69 -19.13 -8.43
C LEU A 69 -7.00 -18.85 -9.78
N TYR A 70 -6.07 -17.88 -9.81
CA TYR A 70 -5.39 -17.43 -11.02
C TYR A 70 -3.98 -18.01 -11.18
N SER A 71 -3.63 -19.07 -10.44
CA SER A 71 -2.26 -19.63 -10.38
C SER A 71 -1.70 -20.13 -11.71
N SER A 72 -2.56 -20.47 -12.69
CA SER A 72 -2.15 -20.89 -14.03
C SER A 72 -2.07 -19.76 -15.05
N GLU A 73 -2.48 -18.54 -14.67
CA GLU A 73 -2.65 -17.42 -15.59
C GLU A 73 -1.67 -16.26 -15.30
N ILE A 74 -1.36 -16.00 -14.02
CA ILE A 74 -0.54 -14.86 -13.61
C ILE A 74 0.16 -15.13 -12.28
N ASP A 75 1.39 -14.62 -12.13
CA ASP A 75 2.10 -14.64 -10.86
C ASP A 75 1.62 -13.47 -9.96
N LEU A 76 0.98 -13.79 -8.83
CA LEU A 76 0.46 -12.79 -7.90
C LEU A 76 1.37 -12.62 -6.68
N TYR A 77 1.56 -11.36 -6.28
CA TYR A 77 2.36 -10.94 -5.13
C TYR A 77 1.56 -10.02 -4.21
N ILE A 78 1.68 -10.24 -2.90
CA ILE A 78 1.05 -9.40 -1.90
C ILE A 78 2.05 -8.47 -1.22
N GLY A 79 1.72 -7.20 -1.18
CA GLY A 79 2.45 -6.18 -0.47
C GLY A 79 1.54 -5.28 0.37
N LEU A 80 2.15 -4.29 0.97
CA LEU A 80 1.50 -3.13 1.56
C LEU A 80 2.30 -1.89 1.22
N GLU A 81 1.62 -0.79 1.00
CA GLU A 81 2.20 0.54 1.04
C GLU A 81 2.12 1.07 2.47
N ILE A 82 3.28 1.27 3.08
CA ILE A 82 3.42 1.59 4.50
C ILE A 82 4.05 2.96 4.64
N ASP A 83 3.36 3.88 5.30
CA ASP A 83 3.90 5.20 5.57
C ASP A 83 5.08 5.14 6.54
N PHE A 84 6.08 5.96 6.25
CA PHE A 84 7.11 6.32 7.21
C PHE A 84 6.68 7.59 7.94
N LEU A 85 6.44 7.49 9.23
CA LEU A 85 6.14 8.63 10.09
C LEU A 85 7.36 8.99 10.95
N ASP A 86 7.89 8.01 11.67
CA ASP A 86 9.08 8.10 12.51
C ASP A 86 9.60 6.69 12.88
N ASP A 87 10.50 6.59 13.85
CA ASP A 87 11.06 5.32 14.30
C ASP A 87 10.01 4.37 14.93
N SER A 88 8.88 4.89 15.38
CA SER A 88 7.80 4.09 15.99
C SER A 88 6.79 3.55 14.97
N PHE A 89 6.72 4.16 13.78
CA PHE A 89 5.84 3.74 12.72
C PHE A 89 6.49 3.89 11.33
N ASN A 90 6.94 2.77 10.79
CA ASN A 90 7.61 2.66 9.50
C ASN A 90 7.56 1.20 9.00
N PRO A 91 7.96 0.92 7.75
CA PRO A 91 7.95 -0.44 7.20
C PRO A 91 8.77 -1.48 7.98
N SER A 92 9.74 -1.06 8.79
CA SER A 92 10.67 -1.97 9.48
C SER A 92 10.20 -2.42 10.87
N ILE A 93 9.08 -1.90 11.38
CA ILE A 93 8.57 -2.33 12.70
C ILE A 93 8.10 -3.79 12.69
N ASP A 94 8.26 -4.48 13.82
CA ASP A 94 7.96 -5.90 13.98
C ASP A 94 6.56 -6.29 13.48
N TYR A 95 5.58 -5.43 13.67
CA TYR A 95 4.22 -5.67 13.21
C TYR A 95 4.18 -5.94 11.70
N PHE A 96 4.74 -5.04 10.88
CA PHE A 96 4.74 -5.23 9.43
C PHE A 96 5.71 -6.33 8.98
N GLN A 97 6.83 -6.51 9.70
CA GLN A 97 7.79 -7.56 9.39
C GLN A 97 7.22 -8.97 9.64
N SER A 98 6.31 -9.12 10.61
CA SER A 98 5.66 -10.41 10.91
C SER A 98 4.55 -10.80 9.94
N LEU A 99 4.04 -9.88 9.11
CA LEU A 99 3.00 -10.17 8.14
C LEU A 99 3.54 -11.02 6.98
N PRO A 100 2.75 -11.98 6.47
CA PRO A 100 3.15 -12.85 5.37
C PRO A 100 3.04 -12.12 4.02
N LEU A 101 3.83 -11.08 3.84
CA LEU A 101 3.90 -10.26 2.64
C LEU A 101 5.09 -10.66 1.77
N ASP A 102 4.91 -10.61 0.45
CA ASP A 102 5.99 -10.84 -0.51
C ASP A 102 6.91 -9.60 -0.62
N TYR A 103 6.35 -8.39 -0.43
CA TYR A 103 7.10 -7.13 -0.49
C TYR A 103 6.44 -6.02 0.34
N ARG A 104 7.17 -4.91 0.53
CA ARG A 104 6.71 -3.70 1.21
C ARG A 104 7.14 -2.49 0.43
N ILE A 105 6.25 -1.50 0.28
CA ILE A 105 6.53 -0.19 -0.30
C ILE A 105 6.56 0.80 0.84
N GLY A 106 7.65 1.54 0.99
CA GLY A 106 7.72 2.67 1.91
C GLY A 106 7.21 3.93 1.23
N SER A 107 6.35 4.67 1.89
CA SER A 107 5.82 5.95 1.43
C SER A 107 5.97 7.04 2.49
N VAL A 108 5.91 8.30 2.09
CA VAL A 108 5.90 9.46 2.98
C VAL A 108 4.75 10.38 2.56
N HIS A 109 3.57 10.17 3.14
CA HIS A 109 2.41 11.02 2.89
C HIS A 109 2.25 12.11 3.97
N TYR A 110 2.91 11.95 5.12
CA TYR A 110 2.80 12.85 6.26
C TYR A 110 4.16 13.34 6.70
N ILE A 111 4.28 14.64 6.92
CA ILE A 111 5.48 15.24 7.49
C ILE A 111 5.08 15.79 8.86
N VAL A 112 5.71 15.27 9.93
CA VAL A 112 5.60 15.84 11.26
C VAL A 112 6.43 17.13 11.28
N ARG A 113 5.76 18.27 11.25
CA ARG A 113 6.46 19.57 11.47
C ARG A 113 6.74 19.72 12.97
N PRO A 114 7.99 19.94 13.39
CA PRO A 114 8.24 20.43 14.75
C PRO A 114 7.45 21.74 14.93
N MET A 115 6.69 21.87 16.02
CA MET A 115 5.99 23.11 16.35
C MET A 115 7.03 24.20 16.62
N VAL A 116 7.52 24.85 15.60
CA VAL A 116 8.17 26.15 15.74
C VAL A 116 7.04 27.16 15.93
N ARG A 117 6.89 27.67 17.14
CA ARG A 117 6.01 28.80 17.45
C ARG A 117 6.59 30.05 16.77
N LEU A 118 6.37 30.18 15.48
CA LEU A 118 6.47 31.46 14.79
C LEU A 118 5.06 32.05 14.81
N SER A 119 4.91 33.15 15.54
CA SER A 119 3.74 34.03 15.48
C SER A 119 3.69 34.69 14.11
N ILE A 120 3.15 33.98 13.14
CA ILE A 120 2.76 34.53 11.84
C ILE A 120 1.25 34.35 11.73
N GLN A 121 0.59 35.46 11.52
CA GLN A 121 -0.85 35.57 11.28
C GLN A 121 -1.24 34.63 10.14
N MET A 122 -1.98 33.56 10.45
CA MET A 122 -2.41 32.55 9.48
C MET A 122 -3.62 33.07 8.73
N ASP A 123 -3.48 33.26 7.43
CA ASP A 123 -4.59 33.39 6.50
C ASP A 123 -5.23 32.00 6.31
N HIS A 124 -6.55 31.91 6.49
CA HIS A 124 -7.30 30.66 6.42
C HIS A 124 -7.41 30.13 5.00
N ARG A 125 -6.45 29.28 4.59
CA ARG A 125 -6.64 28.36 3.47
C ARG A 125 -5.98 27.01 3.78
N ASN A 126 -6.76 25.96 3.61
CA ASN A 126 -6.44 24.55 3.85
C ASN A 126 -5.10 24.15 3.23
N ASP A 127 -4.06 23.99 4.05
CA ASP A 127 -2.75 23.48 3.63
C ASP A 127 -2.51 22.09 4.22
N PHE A 128 -3.18 21.07 3.63
CA PHE A 128 -2.66 19.71 3.59
C PHE A 128 -1.95 19.53 2.24
N GLY A 129 -0.72 20.00 2.16
CA GLY A 129 0.13 19.77 1.01
C GLY A 129 0.55 18.30 0.96
N THR A 130 -0.12 17.51 0.15
CA THR A 130 0.29 16.14 -0.17
C THR A 130 1.46 16.22 -1.13
N MET A 131 2.67 15.93 -0.67
CA MET A 131 3.84 15.78 -1.55
C MET A 131 4.10 14.29 -1.76
N TRP A 132 3.86 13.82 -2.97
CA TRP A 132 4.15 12.45 -3.37
C TRP A 132 5.67 12.27 -3.56
N ILE A 133 6.31 11.54 -2.67
CA ILE A 133 7.69 11.09 -2.85
C ILE A 133 7.68 9.57 -2.75
N CYS A 134 7.76 8.91 -3.88
CA CYS A 134 7.94 7.47 -3.96
C CYS A 134 9.42 7.14 -3.71
N ILE A 135 9.77 6.54 -2.59
CA ILE A 135 11.14 6.10 -2.27
C ILE A 135 11.18 4.57 -2.27
N SER A 136 11.87 4.06 -3.30
CA SER A 136 12.44 2.72 -3.51
C SER A 136 11.72 1.48 -2.98
N MET A 137 11.38 0.59 -3.93
CA MET A 137 10.99 -0.81 -3.68
C MET A 137 12.22 -1.61 -3.21
N GLU A 138 12.20 -2.12 -1.99
CA GLU A 138 13.08 -3.21 -1.57
C GLU A 138 12.36 -4.55 -1.76
N MET A 139 12.75 -5.27 -2.80
CA MET A 139 12.33 -6.67 -2.99
C MET A 139 13.11 -7.55 -2.02
N LEU A 140 12.42 -8.20 -1.09
CA LEU A 140 13.01 -9.24 -0.26
C LEU A 140 13.31 -10.46 -1.16
N LYS A 141 14.60 -10.67 -1.46
CA LYS A 141 15.05 -11.94 -2.04
C LYS A 141 14.93 -13.02 -0.96
N ARG A 142 14.06 -13.99 -1.17
CA ARG A 142 14.13 -15.30 -0.51
C ARG A 142 15.07 -16.21 -1.28
#